data_ca282f5776723fdc1fc1b2813adce782
#
_entry.id   ca282f5776723fdc1fc1b2813adce782
#
_cell.length_a   1.000
_cell.length_b   1.000
_cell.length_c   1.000
_cell.angle_alpha   90.00
_cell.angle_beta   90.00
_cell.angle_gamma   90.00
#
_symmetry.space_group_name_H-M   'P 1'
#
loop_
_entity.id
_entity.type
_entity.pdbx_description
1 polymer ?
#
loop_
_entity_poly.entity_id
_entity_poly.type
_entity_poly.pdbx_seq_one_letter_code
_entity_poly.pdbx_strand_id
1 'polypeptide(L)'
;SWDVYVKDGIIVWETQRGDYPSCGPDLPDHEPRGCPRGATFSWYTYSPVRLKYPYIRSVLLEMWRESLASQPDPVLAWQSVVEDEEKRKRYQQARGKGGLVRVSWDEAATLIAASTVHTIKKYGPERVFGFTPIPAMSMVCYSSGARFLSLIGASLISFYDWYCDLPPASPQIWGEQTDVPESADWYESSYMIVWGSNLPMTRTPDAHFFTEVRYRGAKVAAVAPDYAEYVKFADTWLPAKAGTDSALAMAMTFVIFKEFYLDQQSEYFSSYAKAFTDLPFAVVLKPQEDGHVSERFLRASDLGVDQNNSEWKTLYYDLKSKSFVVPNGSIGFRWNEEGRWNLHQLDSESGEPVDPLLSF
;
A
#
# COMPACT_ATOMS: atom_id res chain seq x y z
N SER A 1 10.39 -19.91 -4.89
CA SER A 1 10.28 -20.93 -3.82
C SER A 1 11.53 -21.79 -3.74
N TRP A 2 11.74 -22.48 -2.61
CA TRP A 2 12.88 -23.34 -2.32
C TRP A 2 12.40 -24.64 -1.75
N ASP A 3 13.00 -25.74 -2.19
CA ASP A 3 12.86 -27.04 -1.54
C ASP A 3 13.92 -27.14 -0.45
N VAL A 4 13.47 -27.34 0.78
CA VAL A 4 14.33 -27.35 1.96
C VAL A 4 14.47 -28.77 2.47
N TYR A 5 15.69 -29.29 2.47
CA TYR A 5 16.00 -30.62 2.92
C TYR A 5 16.39 -30.59 4.40
N VAL A 6 15.67 -31.36 5.21
CA VAL A 6 15.85 -31.40 6.66
C VAL A 6 16.23 -32.79 7.08
N LYS A 7 17.30 -32.92 7.86
CA LYS A 7 17.75 -34.16 8.51
C LYS A 7 17.86 -33.95 10.02
N ASP A 8 17.19 -34.78 10.77
CA ASP A 8 17.19 -34.72 12.24
C ASP A 8 16.83 -33.32 12.80
N GLY A 9 15.88 -32.63 12.15
CA GLY A 9 15.47 -31.28 12.51
C GLY A 9 16.41 -30.14 12.07
N ILE A 10 17.48 -30.47 11.34
CA ILE A 10 18.45 -29.49 10.85
C ILE A 10 18.34 -29.36 9.34
N ILE A 11 18.27 -28.13 8.84
CA ILE A 11 18.33 -27.84 7.41
C ILE A 11 19.73 -28.17 6.92
N VAL A 12 19.83 -29.09 5.96
CA VAL A 12 21.11 -29.54 5.40
C VAL A 12 21.35 -29.05 3.99
N TRP A 13 20.27 -28.71 3.27
CA TRP A 13 20.38 -28.24 1.89
C TRP A 13 19.14 -27.44 1.46
N GLU A 14 19.30 -26.52 0.52
CA GLU A 14 18.23 -25.84 -0.19
C GLU A 14 18.48 -25.88 -1.70
N THR A 15 17.43 -26.17 -2.46
CA THR A 15 17.46 -26.11 -3.93
C THR A 15 16.34 -25.23 -4.45
N GLN A 16 16.58 -24.60 -5.58
CA GLN A 16 15.51 -23.86 -6.27
C GLN A 16 14.41 -24.85 -6.70
N ARG A 17 13.18 -24.53 -6.32
CA ARG A 17 12.02 -25.27 -6.80
C ARG A 17 11.78 -24.97 -8.27
N GLY A 18 11.60 -26.00 -9.11
CA GLY A 18 11.55 -25.88 -10.56
C GLY A 18 10.23 -26.33 -11.19
N ASP A 19 9.26 -26.79 -10.39
CA ASP A 19 7.99 -27.37 -10.85
C ASP A 19 6.84 -26.33 -10.92
N TYR A 20 7.11 -25.13 -11.47
CA TYR A 20 6.07 -24.17 -11.71
C TYR A 20 5.16 -24.60 -12.86
N PRO A 21 3.84 -24.29 -12.81
CA PRO A 21 2.94 -24.57 -13.90
C PRO A 21 3.31 -23.74 -15.13
N SER A 22 2.98 -24.28 -16.33
CA SER A 22 3.12 -23.53 -17.58
C SER A 22 2.17 -22.36 -17.63
N CYS A 23 2.61 -21.24 -18.20
CA CYS A 23 1.81 -20.05 -18.43
C CYS A 23 0.88 -20.19 -19.65
N GLY A 24 1.06 -21.22 -20.45
CA GLY A 24 0.28 -21.47 -21.69
C GLY A 24 1.16 -21.61 -22.93
N PRO A 25 0.56 -21.97 -24.08
CA PRO A 25 1.34 -22.32 -25.27
C PRO A 25 2.02 -21.13 -25.95
N ASP A 26 1.49 -19.94 -25.78
CA ASP A 26 1.94 -18.72 -26.47
C ASP A 26 2.75 -17.76 -25.57
N LEU A 27 2.97 -18.16 -24.33
CA LEU A 27 3.69 -17.36 -23.34
C LEU A 27 4.95 -18.12 -22.87
N PRO A 28 6.02 -17.40 -22.54
CA PRO A 28 7.16 -18.04 -21.89
C PRO A 28 6.76 -18.55 -20.51
N ASP A 29 7.27 -19.71 -20.14
CA ASP A 29 7.05 -20.25 -18.81
C ASP A 29 7.78 -19.43 -17.74
N HIS A 30 7.28 -19.49 -16.52
CA HIS A 30 7.99 -18.95 -15.37
C HIS A 30 9.37 -19.61 -15.26
N GLU A 31 10.40 -18.81 -15.26
CA GLU A 31 11.74 -19.28 -14.97
C GLU A 31 12.00 -19.20 -13.46
N PRO A 32 12.06 -20.34 -12.75
CA PRO A 32 12.29 -20.33 -11.31
C PRO A 32 13.66 -19.73 -11.01
N ARG A 33 13.67 -18.50 -10.55
CA ARG A 33 14.90 -17.77 -10.20
C ARG A 33 14.80 -17.24 -8.79
N GLY A 34 15.63 -17.75 -7.90
CA GLY A 34 15.83 -17.18 -6.58
C GLY A 34 17.09 -16.31 -6.56
N CYS A 35 17.25 -15.59 -5.47
CA CYS A 35 18.47 -14.83 -5.21
C CYS A 35 19.38 -15.57 -4.22
N PRO A 36 20.66 -15.20 -4.09
CA PRO A 36 21.57 -15.80 -3.12
C PRO A 36 21.07 -15.75 -1.68
N ARG A 37 20.24 -14.79 -1.31
CA ARG A 37 19.65 -14.67 0.02
C ARG A 37 18.75 -15.86 0.35
N GLY A 38 17.87 -16.27 -0.57
CA GLY A 38 17.05 -17.48 -0.41
C GLY A 38 17.90 -18.75 -0.41
N ALA A 39 18.86 -18.85 -1.33
CA ALA A 39 19.76 -20.00 -1.49
C ALA A 39 20.66 -20.28 -0.27
N THR A 40 20.85 -19.29 0.58
CA THR A 40 21.73 -19.40 1.75
C THR A 40 20.98 -19.12 3.06
N PHE A 41 19.66 -19.32 3.08
CA PHE A 41 18.86 -18.96 4.26
C PHE A 41 19.19 -19.78 5.51
N SER A 42 19.60 -21.05 5.35
CA SER A 42 20.09 -21.87 6.45
C SER A 42 21.32 -21.30 7.13
N TRP A 43 22.16 -20.58 6.39
CA TRP A 43 23.33 -19.91 6.95
C TRP A 43 22.96 -18.82 7.95
N TYR A 44 21.86 -18.09 7.70
CA TYR A 44 21.33 -17.13 8.68
C TYR A 44 20.80 -17.86 9.91
N THR A 45 20.11 -18.99 9.70
CA THR A 45 19.52 -19.78 10.78
C THR A 45 20.59 -20.32 11.73
N TYR A 46 21.71 -20.81 11.19
CA TYR A 46 22.79 -21.43 11.97
C TYR A 46 24.02 -20.54 12.16
N SER A 47 23.94 -19.28 11.76
CA SER A 47 25.04 -18.34 11.90
C SER A 47 25.49 -18.19 13.35
N PRO A 48 26.81 -18.21 13.63
CA PRO A 48 27.34 -17.97 14.98
C PRO A 48 27.03 -16.57 15.51
N VAL A 49 26.76 -15.62 14.63
CA VAL A 49 26.39 -14.23 15.00
C VAL A 49 24.88 -14.05 15.17
N ARG A 50 24.07 -15.08 14.95
CA ARG A 50 22.63 -15.03 15.20
C ARG A 50 22.36 -14.75 16.67
N LEU A 51 21.49 -13.77 16.95
CA LEU A 51 21.08 -13.44 18.31
C LEU A 51 20.26 -14.59 18.92
N LYS A 52 20.75 -15.13 20.04
CA LYS A 52 20.14 -16.26 20.76
C LYS A 52 19.41 -15.81 22.04
N TYR A 53 19.67 -14.61 22.47
CA TYR A 53 19.19 -14.08 23.75
C TYR A 53 18.68 -12.65 23.57
N PRO A 54 17.77 -12.18 24.44
CA PRO A 54 17.38 -10.79 24.43
C PRO A 54 18.51 -9.90 24.96
N TYR A 55 18.53 -8.67 24.45
CA TYR A 55 19.48 -7.64 24.83
C TYR A 55 18.74 -6.35 25.15
N ILE A 56 19.16 -5.68 26.21
CA ILE A 56 18.64 -4.39 26.63
C ILE A 56 19.82 -3.40 26.70
N ARG A 57 19.58 -2.13 26.41
CA ARG A 57 20.60 -1.09 26.61
C ARG A 57 21.00 -1.02 28.07
N SER A 58 22.31 -1.01 28.36
CA SER A 58 22.84 -0.95 29.72
C SER A 58 22.25 0.21 30.51
N VAL A 59 22.21 1.39 29.89
CA VAL A 59 21.65 2.60 30.53
C VAL A 59 20.20 2.41 31.00
N LEU A 60 19.35 1.77 30.16
CA LEU A 60 17.98 1.46 30.55
C LEU A 60 17.94 0.37 31.61
N LEU A 61 18.74 -0.68 31.45
CA LEU A 61 18.77 -1.81 32.36
C LEU A 61 19.21 -1.43 33.75
N GLU A 62 20.21 -0.57 33.88
CA GLU A 62 20.66 0.01 35.16
C GLU A 62 19.52 0.74 35.86
N MET A 63 18.92 1.71 35.21
CA MET A 63 17.80 2.49 35.77
C MET A 63 16.59 1.62 36.11
N TRP A 64 16.31 0.60 35.29
CA TRP A 64 15.24 -0.35 35.51
C TRP A 64 15.49 -1.18 36.79
N ARG A 65 16.68 -1.75 36.93
CA ARG A 65 17.06 -2.56 38.11
C ARG A 65 17.10 -1.75 39.39
N GLU A 66 17.63 -0.54 39.33
CA GLU A 66 17.60 0.40 40.46
C GLU A 66 16.17 0.73 40.88
N SER A 67 15.31 1.00 39.91
CA SER A 67 13.90 1.28 40.17
C SER A 67 13.16 0.08 40.79
N LEU A 68 13.41 -1.13 40.27
CA LEU A 68 12.81 -2.37 40.85
C LEU A 68 13.31 -2.67 42.27
N ALA A 69 14.52 -2.33 42.60
CA ALA A 69 15.06 -2.50 43.95
C ALA A 69 14.36 -1.61 44.96
N SER A 70 13.94 -0.42 44.55
CA SER A 70 13.20 0.50 45.41
C SER A 70 11.68 0.37 45.33
N GLN A 71 11.18 -0.08 44.19
CA GLN A 71 9.74 -0.27 43.89
C GLN A 71 9.52 -1.65 43.23
N PRO A 72 9.09 -2.66 44.00
CA PRO A 72 8.94 -4.03 43.49
C PRO A 72 7.84 -4.21 42.43
N ASP A 73 6.88 -3.29 42.30
CA ASP A 73 5.89 -3.32 41.22
C ASP A 73 6.55 -2.90 39.91
N PRO A 74 6.63 -3.80 38.90
CA PRO A 74 7.31 -3.51 37.63
C PRO A 74 6.71 -2.32 36.89
N VAL A 75 5.38 -2.10 36.98
CA VAL A 75 4.71 -1.00 36.27
C VAL A 75 5.08 0.35 36.92
N LEU A 76 5.13 0.41 38.24
CA LEU A 76 5.55 1.61 38.97
C LEU A 76 7.05 1.86 38.79
N ALA A 77 7.86 0.79 38.78
CA ALA A 77 9.30 0.91 38.48
C ALA A 77 9.54 1.50 37.08
N TRP A 78 8.80 1.02 36.08
CA TRP A 78 8.84 1.60 34.73
C TRP A 78 8.38 3.06 34.71
N GLN A 79 7.29 3.36 35.38
CA GLN A 79 6.78 4.72 35.52
C GLN A 79 7.84 5.67 36.05
N SER A 80 8.58 5.29 37.08
CA SER A 80 9.62 6.11 37.69
C SER A 80 10.81 6.39 36.75
N VAL A 81 10.99 5.56 35.71
CA VAL A 81 12.02 5.78 34.68
C VAL A 81 11.51 6.73 33.59
N VAL A 82 10.26 6.53 33.09
CA VAL A 82 9.79 7.28 31.92
C VAL A 82 9.16 8.63 32.26
N GLU A 83 8.68 8.83 33.49
CA GLU A 83 8.12 10.09 33.94
C GLU A 83 9.18 11.05 34.50
N ASP A 84 10.32 10.52 34.91
CA ASP A 84 11.50 11.34 35.23
C ASP A 84 12.15 11.85 33.97
N GLU A 85 12.21 13.16 33.81
CA GLU A 85 12.71 13.80 32.59
C GLU A 85 14.19 13.53 32.34
N GLU A 86 15.01 13.48 33.36
CA GLU A 86 16.45 13.24 33.25
C GLU A 86 16.75 11.79 32.87
N LYS A 87 16.08 10.83 33.54
CA LYS A 87 16.18 9.41 33.22
C LYS A 87 15.71 9.14 31.79
N ARG A 88 14.59 9.71 31.40
CA ARG A 88 14.05 9.58 30.05
C ARG A 88 15.00 10.13 29.00
N LYS A 89 15.55 11.34 29.19
CA LYS A 89 16.55 11.93 28.30
C LYS A 89 17.81 11.08 28.22
N ARG A 90 18.34 10.61 29.34
CA ARG A 90 19.51 9.72 29.39
C ARG A 90 19.30 8.46 28.58
N TYR A 91 18.15 7.81 28.71
CA TYR A 91 17.79 6.64 27.93
C TYR A 91 17.67 6.96 26.43
N GLN A 92 16.98 8.04 26.07
CA GLN A 92 16.79 8.44 24.66
C GLN A 92 18.10 8.76 23.99
N GLN A 93 19.01 9.44 24.64
CA GLN A 93 20.34 9.81 24.14
C GLN A 93 21.27 8.60 23.93
N ALA A 94 21.00 7.48 24.57
CA ALA A 94 21.74 6.23 24.39
C ALA A 94 21.35 5.46 23.10
N ARG A 95 20.28 5.87 22.42
CA ARG A 95 19.85 5.19 21.17
C ARG A 95 20.90 5.34 20.08
N GLY A 96 21.17 4.22 19.37
CA GLY A 96 22.15 4.17 18.28
C GLY A 96 23.62 4.12 18.74
N LYS A 97 23.92 4.24 20.03
CA LYS A 97 25.28 4.27 20.55
C LYS A 97 25.81 2.90 21.07
N GLY A 98 25.08 1.82 20.82
CA GLY A 98 25.44 0.49 21.31
C GLY A 98 25.11 0.31 22.80
N GLY A 99 26.02 -0.39 23.53
CA GLY A 99 25.85 -0.63 24.96
C GLY A 99 24.75 -1.66 25.29
N LEU A 100 24.54 -2.64 24.42
CA LEU A 100 23.57 -3.71 24.62
C LEU A 100 24.12 -4.79 25.54
N VAL A 101 23.35 -5.16 26.56
CA VAL A 101 23.69 -6.18 27.55
C VAL A 101 22.70 -7.32 27.44
N ARG A 102 23.22 -8.56 27.47
CA ARG A 102 22.41 -9.77 27.49
C ARG A 102 21.61 -9.86 28.80
N VAL A 103 20.34 -10.21 28.67
CA VAL A 103 19.44 -10.45 29.81
C VAL A 103 18.73 -11.80 29.66
N SER A 104 17.98 -12.21 30.69
CA SER A 104 17.07 -13.36 30.58
C SER A 104 15.80 -12.98 29.80
N TRP A 105 15.10 -13.99 29.29
CA TRP A 105 13.80 -13.79 28.67
C TRP A 105 12.77 -13.24 29.67
N ASP A 106 12.81 -13.70 30.91
CA ASP A 106 11.88 -13.24 31.95
C ASP A 106 12.10 -11.75 32.27
N GLU A 107 13.35 -11.30 32.38
CA GLU A 107 13.65 -9.89 32.60
C GLU A 107 13.20 -9.02 31.43
N ALA A 108 13.48 -9.46 30.19
CA ALA A 108 13.04 -8.73 29.01
C ALA A 108 11.53 -8.67 28.88
N ALA A 109 10.85 -9.81 29.09
CA ALA A 109 9.39 -9.88 29.04
C ALA A 109 8.73 -9.03 30.12
N THR A 110 9.28 -9.04 31.34
CA THR A 110 8.78 -8.21 32.45
C THR A 110 8.88 -6.72 32.14
N LEU A 111 10.02 -6.27 31.59
CA LEU A 111 10.20 -4.88 31.20
C LEU A 111 9.21 -4.46 30.09
N ILE A 112 9.05 -5.31 29.06
CA ILE A 112 8.11 -5.06 27.97
C ILE A 112 6.67 -5.00 28.49
N ALA A 113 6.29 -5.96 29.32
CA ALA A 113 4.96 -5.99 29.93
C ALA A 113 4.70 -4.76 30.79
N ALA A 114 5.66 -4.35 31.63
CA ALA A 114 5.56 -3.17 32.46
C ALA A 114 5.34 -1.90 31.63
N SER A 115 6.10 -1.73 30.56
CA SER A 115 5.96 -0.58 29.67
C SER A 115 4.62 -0.56 28.94
N THR A 116 4.16 -1.71 28.47
CA THR A 116 2.87 -1.87 27.78
C THR A 116 1.71 -1.58 28.73
N VAL A 117 1.70 -2.19 29.92
CA VAL A 117 0.66 -1.98 30.95
C VAL A 117 0.64 -0.53 31.45
N HIS A 118 1.79 0.10 31.64
CA HIS A 118 1.86 1.52 31.98
C HIS A 118 1.20 2.38 30.91
N THR A 119 1.51 2.14 29.63
CA THR A 119 0.92 2.87 28.51
C THR A 119 -0.59 2.70 28.47
N ILE A 120 -1.08 1.47 28.60
CA ILE A 120 -2.52 1.16 28.61
C ILE A 120 -3.23 1.86 29.77
N LYS A 121 -2.67 1.79 30.99
CA LYS A 121 -3.28 2.42 32.17
C LYS A 121 -3.30 3.94 32.08
N LYS A 122 -2.27 4.54 31.50
CA LYS A 122 -2.12 6.00 31.48
C LYS A 122 -2.82 6.66 30.30
N TYR A 123 -2.81 6.03 29.14
CA TYR A 123 -3.19 6.65 27.88
C TYR A 123 -4.29 5.91 27.12
N GLY A 124 -4.64 4.68 27.51
CA GLY A 124 -5.55 3.78 26.82
C GLY A 124 -4.83 2.74 25.94
N PRO A 125 -5.49 1.60 25.69
CA PRO A 125 -4.90 0.50 24.91
C PRO A 125 -4.68 0.87 23.44
N GLU A 126 -5.45 1.80 22.89
CA GLU A 126 -5.30 2.30 21.53
C GLU A 126 -3.99 3.07 21.29
N ARG A 127 -3.27 3.41 22.34
CA ARG A 127 -1.92 4.01 22.26
C ARG A 127 -0.80 2.98 22.09
N VAL A 128 -1.14 1.71 22.19
CA VAL A 128 -0.28 0.61 21.81
C VAL A 128 -0.72 0.15 20.42
N PHE A 129 0.17 0.13 19.47
CA PHE A 129 -0.12 -0.34 18.13
C PHE A 129 0.98 -1.24 17.60
N GLY A 130 0.65 -2.07 16.67
CA GLY A 130 1.60 -2.93 15.98
C GLY A 130 1.01 -3.51 14.71
N PHE A 131 1.86 -4.12 13.93
CA PHE A 131 1.48 -4.89 12.76
C PHE A 131 2.23 -6.22 12.77
N THR A 132 1.70 -7.17 12.03
CA THR A 132 2.25 -8.53 11.94
C THR A 132 2.73 -8.81 10.54
N PRO A 133 3.59 -9.83 10.33
CA PRO A 133 4.00 -10.25 9.00
C PRO A 133 2.78 -10.57 8.12
N ILE A 134 2.96 -10.50 6.80
CA ILE A 134 1.91 -10.91 5.87
C ILE A 134 1.58 -12.40 6.01
N PRO A 135 0.30 -12.78 5.91
CA PRO A 135 -0.12 -14.18 6.07
C PRO A 135 0.53 -15.13 5.07
N ALA A 136 0.84 -14.66 3.87
CA ALA A 136 1.50 -15.41 2.83
C ALA A 136 2.88 -15.94 3.21
N MET A 137 3.58 -15.26 4.13
CA MET A 137 4.89 -15.73 4.64
C MET A 137 4.73 -16.74 5.76
N SER A 138 3.84 -16.50 6.72
CA SER A 138 3.57 -17.41 7.83
C SER A 138 2.27 -17.05 8.52
N MET A 139 1.27 -17.90 8.38
CA MET A 139 -0.02 -17.76 9.09
C MET A 139 0.16 -17.78 10.61
N VAL A 140 1.08 -18.60 11.12
CA VAL A 140 1.34 -18.67 12.57
C VAL A 140 1.94 -17.37 13.10
N CYS A 141 2.92 -16.82 12.40
CA CYS A 141 3.54 -15.55 12.79
C CYS A 141 2.53 -14.39 12.72
N TYR A 142 1.70 -14.36 11.68
CA TYR A 142 0.63 -13.39 11.56
C TYR A 142 -0.37 -13.51 12.73
N SER A 143 -0.90 -14.71 12.94
CA SER A 143 -1.93 -14.97 13.94
C SER A 143 -1.45 -14.70 15.37
N SER A 144 -0.20 -15.03 15.70
CA SER A 144 0.32 -14.82 17.05
C SER A 144 0.42 -13.34 17.42
N GLY A 145 0.92 -12.51 16.50
CA GLY A 145 1.00 -11.07 16.71
C GLY A 145 -0.39 -10.41 16.73
N ALA A 146 -1.26 -10.75 15.78
CA ALA A 146 -2.63 -10.24 15.74
C ALA A 146 -3.41 -10.61 17.00
N ARG A 147 -3.29 -11.87 17.45
CA ARG A 147 -3.91 -12.32 18.69
C ARG A 147 -3.42 -11.53 19.91
N PHE A 148 -2.11 -11.33 20.03
CA PHE A 148 -1.53 -10.58 21.15
C PHE A 148 -2.10 -9.16 21.20
N LEU A 149 -2.04 -8.44 20.10
CA LEU A 149 -2.53 -7.05 20.00
C LEU A 149 -4.04 -6.97 20.31
N SER A 150 -4.83 -7.88 19.75
CA SER A 150 -6.28 -7.93 19.99
C SER A 150 -6.62 -8.21 21.45
N LEU A 151 -5.89 -9.12 22.11
CA LEU A 151 -6.15 -9.48 23.52
C LEU A 151 -5.85 -8.34 24.51
N ILE A 152 -4.91 -7.45 24.18
CA ILE A 152 -4.59 -6.29 25.02
C ILE A 152 -5.38 -5.03 24.61
N GLY A 153 -6.28 -5.12 23.62
CA GLY A 153 -7.06 -3.99 23.12
C GLY A 153 -6.25 -2.96 22.34
N ALA A 154 -5.06 -3.34 21.85
CA ALA A 154 -4.19 -2.48 21.06
C ALA A 154 -4.69 -2.31 19.62
N SER A 155 -4.25 -1.23 18.97
CA SER A 155 -4.54 -1.00 17.54
C SER A 155 -3.72 -1.95 16.68
N LEU A 156 -4.41 -2.80 15.91
CA LEU A 156 -3.79 -3.65 14.91
C LEU A 156 -3.80 -2.93 13.57
N ILE A 157 -2.61 -2.64 13.05
CA ILE A 157 -2.42 -2.04 11.72
C ILE A 157 -2.21 -3.17 10.73
N SER A 158 -2.90 -3.10 9.60
CA SER A 158 -2.68 -4.04 8.50
C SER A 158 -1.30 -3.82 7.88
N PHE A 159 -0.59 -4.90 7.62
CA PHE A 159 0.64 -4.86 6.85
C PHE A 159 0.40 -4.24 5.46
N TYR A 160 -0.71 -4.56 4.86
CA TYR A 160 -1.08 -4.08 3.52
C TYR A 160 -1.37 -2.58 3.48
N ASP A 161 -1.87 -1.99 4.57
CA ASP A 161 -2.09 -0.54 4.67
C ASP A 161 -0.79 0.23 4.90
N TRP A 162 0.22 -0.44 5.42
CA TRP A 162 1.51 0.16 5.75
C TRP A 162 2.49 0.14 4.59
N TYR A 163 2.49 -0.93 3.80
CA TYR A 163 3.43 -1.13 2.71
C TYR A 163 2.88 -0.59 1.40
N CYS A 164 3.68 0.24 0.74
CA CYS A 164 3.32 0.88 -0.52
C CYS A 164 3.36 -0.04 -1.75
N ASP A 165 3.67 -1.32 -1.60
CA ASP A 165 3.57 -2.32 -2.66
C ASP A 165 2.11 -2.75 -2.96
N LEU A 166 1.17 -2.36 -2.08
CA LEU A 166 -0.26 -2.44 -2.34
C LEU A 166 -0.84 -1.01 -2.29
N PRO A 167 -0.86 -0.32 -3.42
CA PRO A 167 -1.16 1.09 -3.46
C PRO A 167 -2.60 1.38 -3.01
N PRO A 168 -2.83 2.36 -2.13
CA PRO A 168 -4.16 2.71 -1.65
C PRO A 168 -5.06 3.30 -2.74
N ALA A 169 -4.50 3.74 -3.86
CA ALA A 169 -5.26 4.22 -5.00
C ALA A 169 -5.99 3.10 -5.76
N SER A 170 -5.47 1.88 -5.77
CA SER A 170 -6.07 0.75 -6.49
C SER A 170 -7.52 0.47 -6.06
N PRO A 171 -7.86 0.39 -4.76
CA PRO A 171 -9.24 0.22 -4.33
C PRO A 171 -10.17 1.37 -4.76
N GLN A 172 -9.65 2.57 -4.87
CA GLN A 172 -10.43 3.74 -5.29
C GLN A 172 -10.74 3.73 -6.78
N ILE A 173 -9.87 3.13 -7.59
CA ILE A 173 -10.00 3.10 -9.05
C ILE A 173 -10.71 1.81 -9.48
N TRP A 174 -10.33 0.66 -8.93
CA TRP A 174 -10.76 -0.67 -9.39
C TRP A 174 -11.64 -1.42 -8.39
N GLY A 175 -11.78 -0.89 -7.17
CA GLY A 175 -12.52 -1.55 -6.09
C GLY A 175 -11.76 -2.69 -5.42
N GLU A 176 -10.53 -2.98 -5.83
CA GLU A 176 -9.72 -4.08 -5.32
C GLU A 176 -8.26 -3.64 -5.09
N GLN A 177 -7.65 -4.16 -4.04
CA GLN A 177 -6.29 -3.75 -3.65
C GLN A 177 -5.19 -4.53 -4.38
N THR A 178 -5.46 -5.73 -4.83
CA THR A 178 -4.46 -6.68 -5.34
C THR A 178 -4.79 -7.25 -6.72
N ASP A 179 -5.37 -6.47 -7.56
CA ASP A 179 -5.77 -6.86 -8.90
C ASP A 179 -4.64 -6.71 -9.93
N VAL A 180 -3.48 -7.08 -9.59
CA VAL A 180 -2.36 -7.07 -10.53
C VAL A 180 -2.47 -8.27 -11.47
N PRO A 181 -2.32 -8.08 -12.79
CA PRO A 181 -2.19 -9.17 -13.73
C PRO A 181 -0.92 -9.98 -13.42
N GLU A 182 -0.91 -11.25 -13.79
CA GLU A 182 0.30 -12.06 -13.71
C GLU A 182 1.41 -11.48 -14.59
N SER A 183 2.67 -11.71 -14.21
CA SER A 183 3.82 -11.25 -14.98
C SER A 183 3.83 -11.79 -16.42
N ALA A 184 3.25 -12.97 -16.64
CA ALA A 184 3.08 -13.55 -17.96
C ALA A 184 2.18 -12.68 -18.87
N ASP A 185 1.19 -12.00 -18.31
CA ASP A 185 0.30 -11.11 -19.07
C ASP A 185 1.05 -9.91 -19.65
N TRP A 186 2.18 -9.52 -19.05
CA TRP A 186 3.01 -8.45 -19.59
C TRP A 186 3.52 -8.76 -21.01
N TYR A 187 3.61 -10.04 -21.33
CA TYR A 187 4.07 -10.50 -22.63
C TYR A 187 3.10 -10.14 -23.77
N GLU A 188 1.85 -9.85 -23.45
CA GLU A 188 0.81 -9.36 -24.37
C GLU A 188 0.84 -7.83 -24.54
N SER A 189 1.70 -7.12 -23.81
CA SER A 189 1.77 -5.66 -23.86
C SER A 189 2.52 -5.18 -25.09
N SER A 190 2.03 -4.13 -25.72
CA SER A 190 2.73 -3.39 -26.77
C SER A 190 3.53 -2.20 -26.22
N TYR A 191 3.16 -1.70 -25.04
CA TYR A 191 3.84 -0.62 -24.33
C TYR A 191 3.79 -0.83 -22.82
N MET A 192 4.93 -0.66 -22.17
CA MET A 192 5.05 -0.81 -20.72
C MET A 192 5.64 0.45 -20.09
N ILE A 193 5.08 0.88 -18.98
CA ILE A 193 5.68 1.91 -18.13
C ILE A 193 6.09 1.25 -16.82
N VAL A 194 7.39 1.20 -16.55
CA VAL A 194 7.94 0.71 -15.28
C VAL A 194 8.22 1.92 -14.39
N TRP A 195 7.44 2.06 -13.34
CA TRP A 195 7.46 3.21 -12.48
C TRP A 195 8.01 2.88 -11.10
N GLY A 196 9.21 3.35 -10.79
CA GLY A 196 9.84 3.21 -9.48
C GLY A 196 10.15 1.77 -9.04
N SER A 197 10.06 0.79 -9.94
CA SER A 197 10.24 -0.63 -9.60
C SER A 197 11.50 -1.20 -10.28
N ASN A 198 12.50 -1.55 -9.48
CA ASN A 198 13.73 -2.17 -10.00
C ASN A 198 13.53 -3.67 -10.21
N LEU A 199 12.74 -4.04 -11.23
CA LEU A 199 12.32 -5.40 -11.55
C LEU A 199 13.45 -6.45 -11.52
N PRO A 200 14.61 -6.23 -12.15
CA PRO A 200 15.68 -7.23 -12.18
C PRO A 200 16.23 -7.57 -10.78
N MET A 201 16.13 -6.64 -9.84
CA MET A 201 16.64 -6.82 -8.48
C MET A 201 15.56 -7.28 -7.50
N THR A 202 14.38 -6.66 -7.56
CA THR A 202 13.35 -6.86 -6.53
C THR A 202 12.28 -7.85 -6.94
N ARG A 203 12.17 -8.14 -8.25
CA ARG A 203 11.24 -9.11 -8.83
C ARG A 203 11.94 -9.99 -9.85
N THR A 204 13.05 -10.58 -9.44
CA THR A 204 13.93 -11.39 -10.31
C THR A 204 13.18 -12.46 -11.12
N PRO A 205 12.19 -13.21 -10.55
CA PRO A 205 11.43 -14.19 -11.33
C PRO A 205 10.62 -13.59 -12.47
N ASP A 206 10.19 -12.34 -12.37
CA ASP A 206 9.35 -11.68 -13.36
C ASP A 206 10.18 -10.93 -14.43
N ALA A 207 11.46 -10.73 -14.17
CA ALA A 207 12.31 -9.88 -14.99
C ALA A 207 12.45 -10.39 -16.44
N HIS A 208 12.36 -11.71 -16.67
CA HIS A 208 12.48 -12.24 -18.03
C HIS A 208 11.28 -11.85 -18.90
N PHE A 209 10.05 -11.85 -18.39
CA PHE A 209 8.88 -11.37 -19.13
C PHE A 209 9.06 -9.93 -19.57
N PHE A 210 9.51 -9.08 -18.67
CA PHE A 210 9.82 -7.68 -18.95
C PHE A 210 10.90 -7.50 -20.03
N THR A 211 11.93 -8.33 -20.04
CA THR A 211 13.01 -8.23 -21.02
C THR A 211 12.63 -8.85 -22.37
N GLU A 212 11.90 -9.97 -22.35
CA GLU A 212 11.56 -10.74 -23.55
C GLU A 212 10.43 -10.13 -24.38
N VAL A 213 9.45 -9.46 -23.74
CA VAL A 213 8.37 -8.78 -24.46
C VAL A 213 8.90 -7.77 -25.50
N ARG A 214 10.08 -7.23 -25.28
CA ARG A 214 10.74 -6.31 -26.22
C ARG A 214 11.11 -6.99 -27.54
N TYR A 215 11.36 -8.30 -27.53
CA TYR A 215 11.60 -9.06 -28.77
C TYR A 215 10.35 -9.19 -29.63
N ARG A 216 9.17 -8.98 -29.03
CA ARG A 216 7.90 -8.87 -29.76
C ARG A 216 7.60 -7.44 -30.24
N GLY A 217 8.50 -6.51 -30.00
CA GLY A 217 8.37 -5.12 -30.44
C GLY A 217 7.76 -4.18 -29.41
N ALA A 218 7.46 -4.64 -28.21
CA ALA A 218 6.96 -3.80 -27.12
C ALA A 218 7.96 -2.69 -26.78
N LYS A 219 7.45 -1.51 -26.50
CA LYS A 219 8.23 -0.35 -26.06
C LYS A 219 8.16 -0.21 -24.54
N VAL A 220 9.25 0.26 -23.96
CA VAL A 220 9.35 0.42 -22.50
C VAL A 220 9.79 1.83 -22.14
N ALA A 221 9.02 2.47 -21.26
CA ALA A 221 9.44 3.68 -20.56
C ALA A 221 9.76 3.34 -19.09
N ALA A 222 10.88 3.85 -18.59
CA ALA A 222 11.26 3.74 -17.20
C ALA A 222 11.16 5.09 -16.52
N VAL A 223 10.41 5.16 -15.42
CA VAL A 223 10.35 6.34 -14.55
C VAL A 223 11.15 6.03 -13.29
N ALA A 224 12.30 6.66 -13.14
CA ALA A 224 13.18 6.47 -11.99
C ALA A 224 14.06 7.70 -11.75
N PRO A 225 14.31 8.08 -10.49
CA PRO A 225 15.19 9.21 -10.18
C PRO A 225 16.67 8.94 -10.48
N ASP A 226 17.06 7.66 -10.57
CA ASP A 226 18.42 7.20 -10.83
C ASP A 226 18.45 6.18 -11.98
N TYR A 227 19.65 5.91 -12.48
CA TYR A 227 19.86 4.91 -13.53
C TYR A 227 19.96 3.50 -12.93
N ALA A 228 18.84 3.01 -12.43
CA ALA A 228 18.72 1.67 -11.87
C ALA A 228 18.79 0.57 -12.95
N GLU A 229 18.95 -0.69 -12.52
CA GLU A 229 19.24 -1.81 -13.43
C GLU A 229 18.16 -2.04 -14.51
N TYR A 230 16.91 -1.70 -14.25
CA TYR A 230 15.84 -1.87 -15.23
C TYR A 230 15.85 -0.78 -16.32
N VAL A 231 16.44 0.38 -16.03
CA VAL A 231 16.49 1.51 -16.97
C VAL A 231 17.27 1.16 -18.24
N LYS A 232 18.30 0.32 -18.14
CA LYS A 232 19.07 -0.15 -19.30
C LYS A 232 18.24 -0.94 -20.33
N PHE A 233 17.07 -1.44 -19.93
CA PHE A 233 16.15 -2.17 -20.80
C PHE A 233 15.04 -1.28 -21.37
N ALA A 234 14.96 -0.03 -20.97
CA ALA A 234 13.96 0.90 -21.45
C ALA A 234 14.38 1.60 -22.75
N ASP A 235 13.39 1.89 -23.60
CA ASP A 235 13.57 2.75 -24.79
C ASP A 235 13.61 4.23 -24.38
N THR A 236 12.91 4.59 -23.30
CA THR A 236 12.87 5.95 -22.76
C THR A 236 13.07 5.93 -21.26
N TRP A 237 13.95 6.80 -20.78
CA TRP A 237 14.11 7.04 -19.35
C TRP A 237 13.63 8.44 -18.98
N LEU A 238 12.75 8.50 -17.97
CA LEU A 238 12.22 9.72 -17.39
C LEU A 238 12.79 9.89 -15.98
N PRO A 239 13.84 10.70 -15.80
CA PRO A 239 14.49 10.90 -14.50
C PRO A 239 13.69 11.87 -13.63
N ALA A 240 12.51 11.43 -13.18
CA ALA A 240 11.66 12.23 -12.30
C ALA A 240 12.38 12.55 -10.99
N LYS A 241 12.33 13.81 -10.57
CA LYS A 241 12.83 14.19 -9.24
C LYS A 241 11.94 13.56 -8.17
N ALA A 242 12.54 13.13 -7.07
CA ALA A 242 11.80 12.59 -5.94
C ALA A 242 10.67 13.53 -5.50
N GLY A 243 9.47 13.00 -5.34
CA GLY A 243 8.27 13.77 -4.98
C GLY A 243 7.57 14.49 -6.14
N THR A 244 7.98 14.26 -7.41
CA THR A 244 7.36 14.90 -8.59
C THR A 244 6.59 13.92 -9.48
N ASP A 245 6.36 12.70 -9.03
CA ASP A 245 5.65 11.68 -9.81
C ASP A 245 4.23 12.12 -10.19
N SER A 246 3.52 12.77 -9.29
CA SER A 246 2.18 13.31 -9.56
C SER A 246 2.19 14.36 -10.68
N ALA A 247 3.23 15.20 -10.72
CA ALA A 247 3.35 16.21 -11.79
C ALA A 247 3.58 15.55 -13.15
N LEU A 248 4.39 14.48 -13.20
CA LEU A 248 4.58 13.69 -14.42
C LEU A 248 3.28 13.01 -14.86
N ALA A 249 2.57 12.37 -13.93
CA ALA A 249 1.29 11.74 -14.21
C ALA A 249 0.24 12.75 -14.72
N MET A 250 0.17 13.92 -14.12
CA MET A 250 -0.71 15.01 -14.59
C MET A 250 -0.32 15.52 -15.98
N ALA A 251 0.97 15.63 -16.28
CA ALA A 251 1.43 16.02 -17.60
C ALA A 251 1.05 14.99 -18.68
N MET A 252 1.16 13.70 -18.37
CA MET A 252 0.70 12.61 -19.26
C MET A 252 -0.82 12.68 -19.46
N THR A 253 -1.58 12.87 -18.38
CA THR A 253 -3.03 13.04 -18.42
C THR A 253 -3.42 14.25 -19.27
N PHE A 254 -2.72 15.37 -19.12
CA PHE A 254 -2.96 16.56 -19.93
C PHE A 254 -2.76 16.30 -21.44
N VAL A 255 -1.70 15.58 -21.82
CA VAL A 255 -1.46 15.24 -23.23
C VAL A 255 -2.59 14.36 -23.79
N ILE A 256 -2.99 13.31 -23.04
CA ILE A 256 -4.10 12.44 -23.43
C ILE A 256 -5.38 13.27 -23.61
N PHE A 257 -5.65 14.12 -22.64
CA PHE A 257 -6.83 14.97 -22.63
C PHE A 257 -6.84 15.95 -23.80
N LYS A 258 -5.71 16.62 -24.05
CA LYS A 258 -5.58 17.57 -25.15
C LYS A 258 -5.78 16.88 -26.49
N GLU A 259 -5.06 15.79 -26.75
CA GLU A 259 -5.05 15.15 -28.06
C GLU A 259 -6.34 14.39 -28.38
N PHE A 260 -6.88 13.63 -27.40
CA PHE A 260 -8.02 12.75 -27.67
C PHE A 260 -9.38 13.37 -27.36
N TYR A 261 -9.42 14.43 -26.55
CA TYR A 261 -10.67 15.13 -26.27
C TYR A 261 -10.72 16.53 -26.92
N LEU A 262 -9.81 17.45 -26.57
CA LEU A 262 -9.89 18.82 -27.05
C LEU A 262 -9.67 18.93 -28.57
N ASP A 263 -8.63 18.26 -29.07
CA ASP A 263 -8.24 18.38 -30.49
C ASP A 263 -9.03 17.45 -31.41
N GLN A 264 -9.33 16.21 -30.98
CA GLN A 264 -9.91 15.19 -31.87
C GLN A 264 -11.36 14.81 -31.53
N GLN A 265 -11.87 15.10 -30.34
CA GLN A 265 -13.21 14.68 -29.87
C GLN A 265 -13.43 13.17 -30.07
N SER A 266 -12.41 12.34 -29.73
CA SER A 266 -12.44 10.91 -29.93
C SER A 266 -13.64 10.27 -29.25
N GLU A 267 -14.45 9.51 -30.00
CA GLU A 267 -15.61 8.81 -29.47
C GLU A 267 -15.20 7.79 -28.37
N TYR A 268 -14.09 7.09 -28.58
CA TYR A 268 -13.57 6.15 -27.59
C TYR A 268 -13.28 6.85 -26.25
N PHE A 269 -12.54 7.98 -26.29
CA PHE A 269 -12.24 8.74 -25.08
C PHE A 269 -13.51 9.25 -24.39
N SER A 270 -14.40 9.85 -25.15
CA SER A 270 -15.65 10.43 -24.59
C SER A 270 -16.53 9.36 -23.96
N SER A 271 -16.69 8.22 -24.63
CA SER A 271 -17.49 7.09 -24.11
C SER A 271 -16.88 6.49 -22.86
N TYR A 272 -15.55 6.28 -22.88
CA TYR A 272 -14.82 5.78 -21.72
C TYR A 272 -14.90 6.75 -20.53
N ALA A 273 -14.62 8.03 -20.77
CA ALA A 273 -14.64 9.05 -19.74
C ALA A 273 -16.02 9.17 -19.06
N LYS A 274 -17.10 9.12 -19.84
CA LYS A 274 -18.47 9.17 -19.34
C LYS A 274 -18.82 7.96 -18.46
N ALA A 275 -18.35 6.76 -18.83
CA ALA A 275 -18.76 5.52 -18.19
C ALA A 275 -17.87 5.12 -17.01
N PHE A 276 -16.57 5.40 -17.07
CA PHE A 276 -15.57 4.79 -16.17
C PHE A 276 -14.72 5.78 -15.37
N THR A 277 -15.02 7.08 -15.47
CA THR A 277 -14.27 8.11 -14.72
C THR A 277 -15.21 9.05 -13.97
N ASP A 278 -14.66 9.86 -13.09
CA ASP A 278 -15.38 10.92 -12.38
C ASP A 278 -15.50 12.24 -13.18
N LEU A 279 -14.97 12.24 -14.40
CA LEU A 279 -14.96 13.42 -15.29
C LEU A 279 -16.35 14.03 -15.57
N PRO A 280 -17.43 13.25 -15.69
CA PRO A 280 -18.76 13.79 -15.89
C PRO A 280 -19.37 14.50 -14.68
N PHE A 281 -18.85 14.29 -13.49
CA PHE A 281 -19.42 14.89 -12.29
C PHE A 281 -19.26 16.40 -12.29
N ALA A 282 -20.34 17.11 -12.02
CA ALA A 282 -20.34 18.55 -11.90
C ALA A 282 -19.51 19.00 -10.69
N VAL A 283 -18.72 20.05 -10.88
CA VAL A 283 -17.89 20.65 -9.82
C VAL A 283 -18.36 22.05 -9.49
N VAL A 284 -18.30 22.40 -8.22
CA VAL A 284 -18.49 23.77 -7.75
C VAL A 284 -17.24 24.56 -8.06
N LEU A 285 -17.42 25.70 -8.75
CA LEU A 285 -16.32 26.60 -9.09
C LEU A 285 -16.27 27.77 -8.11
N LYS A 286 -15.07 28.06 -7.62
CA LYS A 286 -14.78 29.21 -6.77
C LYS A 286 -14.12 30.31 -7.60
N PRO A 287 -14.66 31.56 -7.60
CA PRO A 287 -14.04 32.65 -8.32
C PRO A 287 -12.65 33.01 -7.78
N GLN A 288 -11.73 33.31 -8.68
CA GLN A 288 -10.43 33.92 -8.40
C GLN A 288 -10.17 35.11 -9.31
N GLU A 289 -9.07 35.86 -9.06
CA GLU A 289 -8.76 37.08 -9.83
C GLU A 289 -8.64 36.81 -11.34
N ASP A 290 -8.08 35.64 -11.72
CA ASP A 290 -7.83 35.25 -13.12
C ASP A 290 -8.76 34.11 -13.60
N GLY A 291 -9.99 33.98 -13.05
CA GLY A 291 -10.92 32.96 -13.50
C GLY A 291 -11.60 32.20 -12.35
N HIS A 292 -11.63 30.88 -12.46
CA HIS A 292 -12.25 29.99 -11.46
C HIS A 292 -11.37 28.80 -11.16
N VAL A 293 -11.45 28.29 -9.94
CA VAL A 293 -10.85 27.00 -9.54
C VAL A 293 -11.93 26.03 -9.09
N SER A 294 -11.71 24.75 -9.35
CA SER A 294 -12.58 23.70 -8.84
C SER A 294 -12.40 23.57 -7.32
N GLU A 295 -13.52 23.47 -6.60
CA GLU A 295 -13.53 23.35 -5.14
C GLU A 295 -13.89 21.92 -4.71
N ARG A 296 -15.05 21.45 -5.12
CA ARG A 296 -15.57 20.10 -4.80
C ARG A 296 -16.61 19.67 -5.81
N PHE A 297 -16.97 18.40 -5.78
CA PHE A 297 -18.14 17.95 -6.56
C PHE A 297 -19.42 18.59 -6.04
N LEU A 298 -20.29 18.95 -7.00
CA LEU A 298 -21.66 19.40 -6.70
C LEU A 298 -22.44 18.22 -6.10
N ARG A 299 -23.18 18.48 -5.03
CA ARG A 299 -23.99 17.50 -4.33
C ARG A 299 -25.47 17.70 -4.57
N ALA A 300 -26.25 16.63 -4.49
CA ALA A 300 -27.70 16.70 -4.65
C ALA A 300 -28.34 17.67 -3.62
N SER A 301 -27.83 17.70 -2.39
CA SER A 301 -28.24 18.64 -1.35
C SER A 301 -27.99 20.10 -1.72
N ASP A 302 -26.99 20.43 -2.53
CA ASP A 302 -26.72 21.81 -2.95
C ASP A 302 -27.84 22.38 -3.84
N LEU A 303 -28.53 21.50 -4.55
CA LEU A 303 -29.66 21.85 -5.42
C LEU A 303 -31.04 21.62 -4.75
N GLY A 304 -31.06 21.24 -3.47
CA GLY A 304 -32.29 20.97 -2.73
C GLY A 304 -32.99 19.67 -3.15
N VAL A 305 -32.29 18.72 -3.74
CA VAL A 305 -32.84 17.40 -4.09
C VAL A 305 -33.13 16.63 -2.81
N ASP A 306 -34.41 16.31 -2.59
CA ASP A 306 -34.89 15.58 -1.41
C ASP A 306 -34.78 14.06 -1.62
N GLN A 307 -33.58 13.54 -1.45
CA GLN A 307 -33.28 12.12 -1.48
C GLN A 307 -32.46 11.72 -0.25
N ASN A 308 -32.58 10.46 0.16
CA ASN A 308 -31.71 9.91 1.21
C ASN A 308 -30.24 10.10 0.81
N ASN A 309 -29.43 10.55 1.79
CA ASN A 309 -27.98 10.75 1.62
C ASN A 309 -27.62 11.78 0.52
N SER A 310 -28.49 12.75 0.24
CA SER A 310 -28.28 13.75 -0.81
C SER A 310 -26.99 14.56 -0.63
N GLU A 311 -26.49 14.69 0.61
CA GLU A 311 -25.24 15.35 0.95
C GLU A 311 -23.99 14.60 0.45
N TRP A 312 -24.15 13.36 0.02
CA TRP A 312 -23.05 12.53 -0.52
C TRP A 312 -23.20 12.25 -2.02
N LYS A 313 -24.41 12.36 -2.57
CA LYS A 313 -24.69 12.07 -3.98
C LYS A 313 -24.16 13.16 -4.90
N THR A 314 -23.33 12.78 -5.87
CA THR A 314 -22.80 13.66 -6.91
C THR A 314 -23.74 13.72 -8.10
N LEU A 315 -23.60 14.74 -8.91
CA LEU A 315 -24.53 15.06 -10.00
C LEU A 315 -23.84 15.05 -11.36
N TYR A 316 -24.58 14.62 -12.39
CA TYR A 316 -24.28 14.88 -13.80
C TYR A 316 -25.18 16.00 -14.35
N TYR A 317 -24.68 16.71 -15.34
CA TYR A 317 -25.56 17.48 -16.21
C TYR A 317 -25.93 16.61 -17.42
N ASP A 318 -27.21 16.28 -17.56
CA ASP A 318 -27.70 15.43 -18.64
C ASP A 318 -28.04 16.28 -19.88
N LEU A 319 -27.43 15.90 -21.01
CA LEU A 319 -27.64 16.58 -22.31
C LEU A 319 -29.06 16.39 -22.87
N LYS A 320 -29.74 15.28 -22.50
CA LYS A 320 -31.08 14.96 -22.98
C LYS A 320 -32.15 15.80 -22.26
N SER A 321 -32.16 15.73 -20.93
CA SER A 321 -33.12 16.49 -20.09
C SER A 321 -32.71 17.93 -19.92
N LYS A 322 -31.46 18.31 -20.19
CA LYS A 322 -30.87 19.63 -19.95
C LYS A 322 -30.96 20.07 -18.50
N SER A 323 -30.79 19.13 -17.59
CA SER A 323 -30.87 19.34 -16.15
C SER A 323 -29.83 18.53 -15.42
N PHE A 324 -29.60 18.88 -14.15
CA PHE A 324 -28.79 18.04 -13.28
C PHE A 324 -29.57 16.81 -12.83
N VAL A 325 -28.95 15.66 -12.88
CA VAL A 325 -29.51 14.38 -12.45
C VAL A 325 -28.55 13.69 -11.49
N VAL A 326 -29.10 12.86 -10.62
CA VAL A 326 -28.33 12.02 -9.69
C VAL A 326 -28.12 10.66 -10.34
N PRO A 327 -26.91 10.31 -10.76
CA PRO A 327 -26.68 8.99 -11.36
C PRO A 327 -26.87 7.86 -10.34
N ASN A 328 -27.50 6.78 -10.78
CA ASN A 328 -27.72 5.60 -9.96
C ASN A 328 -26.37 4.95 -9.57
N GLY A 329 -26.22 4.56 -8.31
CA GLY A 329 -25.03 3.88 -7.81
C GLY A 329 -23.84 4.80 -7.48
N SER A 330 -24.04 6.10 -7.36
CA SER A 330 -23.00 7.06 -6.97
C SER A 330 -22.49 6.88 -5.53
N ILE A 331 -23.26 6.23 -4.68
CA ILE A 331 -22.91 5.82 -3.32
C ILE A 331 -23.34 4.36 -3.08
N GLY A 332 -22.78 3.70 -2.08
CA GLY A 332 -22.98 2.28 -1.88
C GLY A 332 -23.38 1.87 -0.45
N PHE A 333 -23.08 0.66 -0.08
CA PHE A 333 -23.52 0.00 1.16
C PHE A 333 -23.19 0.79 2.44
N ARG A 334 -22.15 1.60 2.45
CA ARG A 334 -21.79 2.45 3.59
C ARG A 334 -22.93 3.41 4.00
N TRP A 335 -23.78 3.76 3.04
CA TRP A 335 -24.94 4.62 3.24
C TRP A 335 -26.26 3.84 3.20
N ASN A 336 -26.22 2.52 3.38
CA ASN A 336 -27.36 1.62 3.24
C ASN A 336 -28.01 1.67 1.84
N GLU A 337 -27.22 1.96 0.82
CA GLU A 337 -27.67 1.90 -0.57
C GLU A 337 -26.96 0.77 -1.30
N GLU A 338 -27.62 0.14 -2.27
CA GLU A 338 -27.01 -0.85 -3.13
C GLU A 338 -26.06 -0.16 -4.09
N GLY A 339 -24.75 -0.37 -3.90
CA GLY A 339 -23.74 0.10 -4.84
C GLY A 339 -23.86 -0.65 -6.17
N ARG A 340 -24.03 0.07 -7.25
CA ARG A 340 -24.02 -0.47 -8.61
C ARG A 340 -23.05 0.30 -9.46
N TRP A 341 -22.33 -0.40 -10.31
CA TRP A 341 -21.61 0.26 -11.38
C TRP A 341 -22.61 0.87 -12.33
N ASN A 342 -22.54 2.19 -12.48
CA ASN A 342 -23.47 2.91 -13.34
C ASN A 342 -23.03 2.86 -14.82
N LEU A 343 -22.75 1.65 -15.31
CA LEU A 343 -22.32 1.44 -16.69
C LEU A 343 -23.36 1.87 -17.71
N HIS A 344 -24.64 1.83 -17.34
CA HIS A 344 -25.74 2.29 -18.18
C HIS A 344 -26.13 3.74 -17.93
N GLN A 345 -25.51 4.37 -16.95
CA GLN A 345 -25.71 5.78 -16.61
C GLN A 345 -27.20 6.15 -16.55
N LEU A 346 -27.89 5.52 -15.62
CA LEU A 346 -29.30 5.77 -15.37
C LEU A 346 -29.47 6.86 -14.31
N ASP A 347 -30.46 7.72 -14.49
CA ASP A 347 -30.93 8.61 -13.44
C ASP A 347 -31.57 7.84 -12.29
N SER A 348 -31.28 8.20 -11.06
CA SER A 348 -31.76 7.49 -9.87
C SER A 348 -33.24 7.69 -9.58
N GLU A 349 -33.88 8.72 -10.12
CA GLU A 349 -35.31 9.00 -9.94
C GLU A 349 -36.15 8.39 -11.04
N SER A 350 -35.83 8.72 -12.29
CA SER A 350 -36.61 8.28 -13.42
C SER A 350 -36.26 6.89 -13.94
N GLY A 351 -35.05 6.44 -13.68
CA GLY A 351 -34.50 5.21 -14.28
C GLY A 351 -34.16 5.34 -15.77
N GLU A 352 -34.28 6.54 -16.35
CA GLU A 352 -33.97 6.79 -17.75
C GLU A 352 -32.47 6.91 -18.02
N PRO A 353 -32.02 6.52 -19.23
CA PRO A 353 -30.60 6.66 -19.60
C PRO A 353 -30.16 8.13 -19.67
N VAL A 354 -29.07 8.43 -18.99
CA VAL A 354 -28.41 9.74 -18.95
C VAL A 354 -27.35 9.84 -20.04
N ASP A 355 -27.22 11.03 -20.64
CA ASP A 355 -26.06 11.38 -21.48
C ASP A 355 -25.28 12.52 -20.84
N PRO A 356 -24.27 12.19 -20.01
CA PRO A 356 -23.57 13.22 -19.25
C PRO A 356 -22.76 14.15 -20.15
N LEU A 357 -22.82 15.46 -19.82
CA LEU A 357 -21.95 16.45 -20.43
C LEU A 357 -20.52 16.28 -19.94
N LEU A 358 -19.59 16.27 -20.87
CA LEU A 358 -18.17 16.52 -20.57
C LEU A 358 -17.86 17.97 -20.94
N SER A 359 -17.42 18.76 -19.98
CA SER A 359 -16.99 20.16 -20.20
C SER A 359 -15.78 20.50 -19.33
N PHE A 360 -15.03 21.51 -19.78
CA PHE A 360 -13.81 21.97 -19.14
C PHE A 360 -13.78 23.48 -19.06
#